data_c62809cc182232f03a92f23d6d2aacc8
#
_entry.id   c62809cc182232f03a92f23d6d2aacc8
#
_cell.length_a   1.000
_cell.length_b   1.000
_cell.length_c   1.000
_cell.angle_alpha   90.00
_cell.angle_beta   90.00
_cell.angle_gamma   90.00
#
_symmetry.space_group_name_H-M   'P 1'
#
loop_
_entity.id
_entity.type
_entity.pdbx_description
1 polymer ?
#
loop_
_entity_poly.entity_id
_entity_poly.type
_entity_poly.pdbx_seq_one_letter_code
_entity_poly.pdbx_strand_id
1 'polypeptide(L)'
;MSVGIHIATDFTSTATLSSGGDFVFYEQIETPAHDAGTLCRHIAELVQRSAADPTTPVSVAINAGFGGQPSPPNSAPVLANLDVKSALQASLGRPVDCIAPAQAYALYEASFGATQTSGVACLLYLDQNVTGGVTFGQTLWKGGNRLAGAWGHMPLGWPVPHELDGRDCWCGRTGCLESFISAKGVEADYLASTETALTVDEIAKAASQNDIVAESVLQVLDDRVGRATAMLINMLDPDIITLAGRLASLDRLYINVPRKWPGYTFTGKSATHLVRAARGDDAILAGACIHAKMAR
;
A
#
# COMPACT_ATOMS: atom_id res chain seq x y z
N MET A 1 -5.45 -12.32 22.00
CA MET A 1 -4.86 -12.82 20.74
C MET A 1 -5.79 -12.41 19.60
N SER A 2 -5.29 -12.21 18.38
CA SER A 2 -6.07 -11.88 17.17
C SER A 2 -5.40 -12.50 15.97
N VAL A 3 -6.16 -12.88 14.95
CA VAL A 3 -5.64 -13.50 13.74
C VAL A 3 -5.69 -12.50 12.58
N GLY A 4 -4.57 -12.29 11.94
CA GLY A 4 -4.47 -11.59 10.67
C GLY A 4 -4.34 -12.57 9.51
N ILE A 5 -4.94 -12.22 8.39
CA ILE A 5 -4.82 -12.92 7.13
C ILE A 5 -4.42 -11.90 6.07
N HIS A 6 -3.51 -12.24 5.19
CA HIS A 6 -3.21 -11.45 3.98
C HIS A 6 -3.39 -12.35 2.77
N ILE A 7 -4.31 -11.97 1.88
CA ILE A 7 -4.53 -12.64 0.60
C ILE A 7 -3.90 -11.79 -0.49
N ALA A 8 -2.70 -12.18 -0.91
CA ALA A 8 -2.00 -11.62 -2.06
C ALA A 8 -2.29 -12.45 -3.33
N THR A 9 -1.77 -12.03 -4.47
CA THR A 9 -1.97 -12.70 -5.75
C THR A 9 -1.40 -14.12 -5.74
N ASP A 10 -0.19 -14.28 -5.23
CA ASP A 10 0.57 -15.53 -5.31
C ASP A 10 0.52 -16.33 -4.00
N PHE A 11 0.28 -15.68 -2.88
CA PHE A 11 0.28 -16.31 -1.57
C PHE A 11 -0.83 -15.80 -0.65
N THR A 12 -1.25 -16.66 0.26
CA THR A 12 -2.13 -16.32 1.39
C THR A 12 -1.41 -16.66 2.69
N SER A 13 -1.25 -15.67 3.56
CA SER A 13 -0.57 -15.82 4.85
C SER A 13 -1.54 -15.64 6.01
N THR A 14 -1.29 -16.35 7.10
CA THR A 14 -2.02 -16.21 8.38
C THR A 14 -1.03 -16.07 9.52
N ALA A 15 -1.30 -15.15 10.44
CA ALA A 15 -0.45 -14.92 11.58
C ALA A 15 -1.21 -14.51 12.84
N THR A 16 -0.52 -14.64 13.98
CA THR A 16 -0.86 -13.98 15.25
C THR A 16 0.35 -13.21 15.76
N LEU A 17 0.12 -12.15 16.52
CA LEU A 17 1.19 -11.32 17.07
C LEU A 17 1.33 -11.47 18.60
N SER A 18 2.56 -11.33 19.08
CA SER A 18 2.88 -11.02 20.47
C SER A 18 2.44 -9.60 20.84
N SER A 19 2.56 -9.24 22.12
CA SER A 19 2.36 -7.86 22.56
C SER A 19 3.41 -6.88 22.02
N GLY A 20 4.57 -7.38 21.60
CA GLY A 20 5.67 -6.60 21.02
C GLY A 20 5.60 -6.44 19.48
N GLY A 21 4.61 -7.05 18.82
CA GLY A 21 4.46 -6.94 17.36
C GLY A 21 5.18 -8.02 16.55
N ASP A 22 5.81 -9.01 17.22
CA ASP A 22 6.45 -10.14 16.55
C ASP A 22 5.46 -11.25 16.25
N PHE A 23 5.69 -11.98 15.16
CA PHE A 23 4.89 -13.16 14.84
C PHE A 23 5.12 -14.28 15.85
N VAL A 24 4.04 -14.72 16.51
CA VAL A 24 4.00 -15.91 17.36
C VAL A 24 3.62 -17.15 16.55
N PHE A 25 2.74 -16.95 15.58
CA PHE A 25 2.36 -17.93 14.58
C PHE A 25 2.47 -17.27 13.21
N TYR A 26 3.00 -17.99 12.24
CA TYR A 26 3.05 -17.58 10.84
C TYR A 26 3.01 -18.82 9.95
N GLU A 27 2.06 -18.87 9.04
CA GLU A 27 2.01 -19.85 7.97
C GLU A 27 1.60 -19.18 6.67
N GLN A 28 2.10 -19.71 5.56
CA GLN A 28 1.83 -19.24 4.22
C GLN A 28 1.52 -20.42 3.29
N ILE A 29 0.56 -20.22 2.41
CA ILE A 29 0.18 -21.14 1.33
C ILE A 29 0.15 -20.40 0.01
N GLU A 30 0.20 -21.14 -1.10
CA GLU A 30 -0.10 -20.58 -2.42
C GLU A 30 -1.58 -20.17 -2.50
N THR A 31 -1.87 -19.01 -3.09
CA THR A 31 -3.24 -18.56 -3.30
C THR A 31 -3.83 -19.32 -4.51
N PRO A 32 -4.93 -20.11 -4.35
CA PRO A 32 -5.58 -20.77 -5.47
C PRO A 32 -6.06 -19.74 -6.50
N ALA A 33 -5.72 -19.94 -7.77
CA ALA A 33 -6.02 -18.94 -8.80
C ALA A 33 -7.53 -18.76 -9.07
N HIS A 34 -8.33 -19.84 -8.99
CA HIS A 34 -9.73 -19.83 -9.46
C HIS A 34 -10.73 -20.55 -8.53
N ASP A 35 -10.28 -21.17 -7.44
CA ASP A 35 -11.14 -21.94 -6.53
C ASP A 35 -11.30 -21.25 -5.18
N ALA A 36 -12.33 -20.42 -5.07
CA ALA A 36 -12.69 -19.72 -3.84
C ALA A 36 -13.05 -20.69 -2.68
N GLY A 37 -13.63 -21.82 -2.98
CA GLY A 37 -13.97 -22.84 -1.97
C GLY A 37 -12.72 -23.45 -1.34
N THR A 38 -11.73 -23.79 -2.17
CA THR A 38 -10.42 -24.24 -1.69
C THR A 38 -9.68 -23.17 -0.91
N LEU A 39 -9.70 -21.91 -1.37
CA LEU A 39 -9.11 -20.79 -0.62
C LEU A 39 -9.75 -20.67 0.78
N CYS A 40 -11.07 -20.61 0.87
CA CYS A 40 -11.78 -20.49 2.14
C CYS A 40 -11.50 -21.66 3.09
N ARG A 41 -11.43 -22.89 2.59
CA ARG A 41 -11.10 -24.08 3.38
C ARG A 41 -9.67 -24.03 3.92
N HIS A 42 -8.69 -23.71 3.07
CA HIS A 42 -7.30 -23.57 3.52
C HIS A 42 -7.15 -22.46 4.56
N ILE A 43 -7.81 -21.32 4.37
CA ILE A 43 -7.81 -20.26 5.38
C ILE A 43 -8.44 -20.75 6.70
N ALA A 44 -9.53 -21.50 6.65
CA ALA A 44 -10.15 -22.04 7.86
C ALA A 44 -9.22 -22.98 8.62
N GLU A 45 -8.48 -23.85 7.93
CA GLU A 45 -7.46 -24.72 8.52
C GLU A 45 -6.32 -23.91 9.17
N LEU A 46 -5.82 -22.88 8.47
CA LEU A 46 -4.77 -21.98 8.99
C LEU A 46 -5.24 -21.24 10.25
N VAL A 47 -6.44 -20.70 10.25
CA VAL A 47 -7.03 -20.01 11.39
C VAL A 47 -7.22 -20.96 12.58
N GLN A 48 -7.67 -22.18 12.34
CA GLN A 48 -7.83 -23.19 13.39
C GLN A 48 -6.49 -23.56 14.05
N ARG A 49 -5.42 -23.69 13.27
CA ARG A 49 -4.07 -23.94 13.78
C ARG A 49 -3.50 -22.75 14.56
N SER A 50 -3.80 -21.54 14.13
CA SER A 50 -3.29 -20.31 14.73
C SER A 50 -4.00 -19.91 16.02
N ALA A 51 -5.31 -20.20 16.12
CA ALA A 51 -6.17 -19.83 17.24
C ALA A 51 -7.40 -20.74 17.28
N ALA A 52 -7.33 -21.79 18.09
CA ALA A 52 -8.43 -22.75 18.25
C ALA A 52 -9.67 -22.15 18.92
N ASP A 53 -9.53 -21.04 19.67
CA ASP A 53 -10.66 -20.35 20.31
C ASP A 53 -11.54 -19.66 19.24
N PRO A 54 -12.81 -20.08 19.06
CA PRO A 54 -13.72 -19.54 18.07
C PRO A 54 -14.06 -18.06 18.30
N THR A 55 -13.82 -17.51 19.47
CA THR A 55 -14.05 -16.10 19.80
C THR A 55 -12.90 -15.17 19.39
N THR A 56 -11.76 -15.74 18.97
CA THR A 56 -10.61 -14.94 18.52
C THR A 56 -10.98 -14.12 17.29
N PRO A 57 -10.81 -12.78 17.32
CA PRO A 57 -11.16 -11.93 16.21
C PRO A 57 -10.22 -12.15 15.02
N VAL A 58 -10.81 -12.06 13.81
CA VAL A 58 -10.13 -12.27 12.52
C VAL A 58 -10.27 -11.04 11.65
N SER A 59 -9.18 -10.61 11.03
CA SER A 59 -9.19 -9.59 9.99
C SER A 59 -8.38 -10.03 8.79
N VAL A 60 -8.86 -9.63 7.60
CA VAL A 60 -8.27 -9.99 6.31
C VAL A 60 -7.80 -8.74 5.59
N ALA A 61 -6.52 -8.67 5.29
CA ALA A 61 -5.96 -7.69 4.37
C ALA A 61 -6.10 -8.23 2.94
N ILE A 62 -6.85 -7.52 2.10
CA ILE A 62 -7.12 -7.92 0.72
C ILE A 62 -7.04 -6.72 -0.23
N ASN A 63 -6.45 -6.95 -1.40
CA ASN A 63 -6.48 -6.03 -2.53
C ASN A 63 -7.64 -6.40 -3.47
N ALA A 64 -8.87 -6.26 -2.97
CA ALA A 64 -10.09 -6.57 -3.70
C ALA A 64 -11.14 -5.50 -3.46
N GLY A 65 -12.08 -5.36 -4.38
CA GLY A 65 -13.19 -4.44 -4.23
C GLY A 65 -14.07 -4.84 -3.06
N PHE A 66 -14.07 -4.06 -2.00
CA PHE A 66 -15.06 -4.15 -0.93
C PHE A 66 -15.72 -2.79 -0.73
N GLY A 67 -17.01 -2.80 -0.40
CA GLY A 67 -17.77 -1.55 -0.32
C GLY A 67 -18.09 -0.94 -1.69
N GLY A 68 -18.18 -1.75 -2.75
CA GLY A 68 -18.51 -1.29 -4.11
C GLY A 68 -17.35 -0.71 -4.91
N GLN A 69 -16.12 -0.85 -4.41
CA GLN A 69 -14.92 -0.41 -5.13
C GLN A 69 -14.50 -1.44 -6.18
N PRO A 70 -13.96 -1.01 -7.35
CA PRO A 70 -13.38 -1.94 -8.30
C PRO A 70 -12.13 -2.61 -7.73
N SER A 71 -11.89 -3.86 -8.11
CA SER A 71 -10.65 -4.56 -7.77
C SER A 71 -9.52 -4.10 -8.69
N PRO A 72 -8.32 -3.81 -8.16
CA PRO A 72 -7.15 -3.54 -9.00
C PRO A 72 -6.78 -4.73 -9.90
N PRO A 73 -6.16 -4.49 -11.07
CA PRO A 73 -5.80 -5.54 -12.02
C PRO A 73 -4.85 -6.62 -11.48
N ASN A 74 -4.09 -6.28 -10.44
CA ASN A 74 -3.16 -7.20 -9.75
C ASN A 74 -3.79 -7.85 -8.51
N SER A 75 -5.11 -7.83 -8.37
CA SER A 75 -5.81 -8.62 -7.35
C SER A 75 -5.75 -10.10 -7.70
N ALA A 76 -5.73 -10.96 -6.67
CA ALA A 76 -5.79 -12.40 -6.90
C ALA A 76 -7.06 -12.77 -7.71
N PRO A 77 -6.94 -13.53 -8.81
CA PRO A 77 -8.08 -13.81 -9.68
C PRO A 77 -9.25 -14.51 -8.96
N VAL A 78 -8.96 -15.33 -7.96
CA VAL A 78 -9.95 -16.01 -7.11
C VAL A 78 -10.86 -15.02 -6.35
N LEU A 79 -10.43 -13.77 -6.18
CA LEU A 79 -11.21 -12.73 -5.49
C LEU A 79 -12.18 -12.01 -6.43
N ALA A 80 -12.08 -12.23 -7.76
CA ALA A 80 -12.97 -11.63 -8.73
C ALA A 80 -14.41 -12.08 -8.47
N ASN A 81 -15.30 -11.11 -8.26
CA ASN A 81 -16.72 -11.33 -7.95
C ASN A 81 -17.01 -12.11 -6.65
N LEU A 82 -16.03 -12.32 -5.78
CA LEU A 82 -16.21 -12.96 -4.49
C LEU A 82 -16.49 -11.91 -3.40
N ASP A 83 -17.61 -12.07 -2.70
CA ASP A 83 -17.76 -11.40 -1.40
C ASP A 83 -16.90 -12.14 -0.36
N VAL A 84 -15.63 -11.75 -0.31
CA VAL A 84 -14.61 -12.39 0.55
C VAL A 84 -15.05 -12.37 2.01
N LYS A 85 -15.64 -11.26 2.47
CA LYS A 85 -16.10 -11.14 3.85
C LYS A 85 -17.15 -12.20 4.19
N SER A 86 -18.22 -12.26 3.41
CA SER A 86 -19.30 -13.22 3.63
C SER A 86 -18.85 -14.67 3.46
N ALA A 87 -18.01 -14.95 2.44
CA ALA A 87 -17.47 -16.28 2.21
C ALA A 87 -16.62 -16.79 3.37
N LEU A 88 -15.72 -15.95 3.89
CA LEU A 88 -14.89 -16.30 5.04
C LEU A 88 -15.67 -16.36 6.35
N GLN A 89 -16.65 -15.50 6.55
CA GLN A 89 -17.54 -15.60 7.71
C GLN A 89 -18.31 -16.94 7.73
N ALA A 90 -18.83 -17.36 6.59
CA ALA A 90 -19.49 -18.66 6.46
C ALA A 90 -18.54 -19.84 6.71
N SER A 91 -17.32 -19.80 6.17
CA SER A 91 -16.33 -20.85 6.32
C SER A 91 -15.75 -20.94 7.74
N LEU A 92 -15.55 -19.81 8.41
CA LEU A 92 -14.95 -19.72 9.75
C LEU A 92 -15.98 -19.83 10.88
N GLY A 93 -17.26 -19.65 10.59
CA GLY A 93 -18.33 -19.62 11.60
C GLY A 93 -18.20 -18.47 12.61
N ARG A 94 -17.49 -17.38 12.26
CA ARG A 94 -17.23 -16.23 13.12
C ARG A 94 -17.17 -14.92 12.32
N PRO A 95 -17.32 -13.75 12.98
CA PRO A 95 -17.16 -12.45 12.33
C PRO A 95 -15.75 -12.29 11.73
N VAL A 96 -15.70 -11.76 10.51
CA VAL A 96 -14.47 -11.38 9.82
C VAL A 96 -14.58 -9.91 9.43
N ASP A 97 -13.53 -9.12 9.66
CA ASP A 97 -13.44 -7.77 9.10
C ASP A 97 -12.41 -7.72 7.97
N CYS A 98 -12.54 -6.74 7.07
CA CYS A 98 -11.65 -6.56 5.93
C CYS A 98 -10.98 -5.19 6.01
N ILE A 99 -9.72 -5.15 5.58
CA ILE A 99 -8.89 -3.95 5.52
C ILE A 99 -8.09 -3.92 4.21
N ALA A 100 -7.84 -2.73 3.65
CA ALA A 100 -6.93 -2.61 2.52
C ALA A 100 -5.48 -2.87 2.96
N PRO A 101 -4.63 -3.51 2.13
CA PRO A 101 -3.25 -3.84 2.51
C PRO A 101 -2.44 -2.65 2.99
N ALA A 102 -2.48 -1.53 2.27
CA ALA A 102 -1.74 -0.33 2.67
C ALA A 102 -2.30 0.34 3.93
N GLN A 103 -3.60 0.21 4.21
CA GLN A 103 -4.18 0.64 5.49
C GLN A 103 -3.72 -0.24 6.66
N ALA A 104 -3.62 -1.56 6.43
CA ALA A 104 -3.05 -2.48 7.41
C ALA A 104 -1.58 -2.15 7.68
N TYR A 105 -0.81 -1.87 6.64
CA TYR A 105 0.57 -1.43 6.76
C TYR A 105 0.68 -0.13 7.58
N ALA A 106 -0.13 0.90 7.27
CA ALA A 106 -0.13 2.15 8.04
C ALA A 106 -0.45 1.92 9.52
N LEU A 107 -1.36 1.00 9.82
CA LEU A 107 -1.71 0.64 11.19
C LEU A 107 -0.55 -0.07 11.91
N TYR A 108 0.22 -0.91 11.21
CA TYR A 108 1.44 -1.49 11.75
C TYR A 108 2.48 -0.41 12.08
N GLU A 109 2.75 0.51 11.14
CA GLU A 109 3.71 1.61 11.35
C GLU A 109 3.33 2.50 12.54
N ALA A 110 2.04 2.76 12.73
CA ALA A 110 1.53 3.51 13.87
C ALA A 110 1.61 2.75 15.20
N SER A 111 1.59 1.42 15.16
CA SER A 111 1.61 0.58 16.37
C SER A 111 3.03 0.17 16.79
N PHE A 112 3.90 -0.16 15.83
CA PHE A 112 5.22 -0.75 16.07
C PHE A 112 6.33 -0.21 15.15
N GLY A 113 6.00 0.62 14.17
CA GLY A 113 6.92 1.11 13.16
C GLY A 113 7.35 2.55 13.35
N ALA A 114 7.61 3.23 12.24
CA ALA A 114 8.21 4.55 12.17
C ALA A 114 7.30 5.69 12.68
N THR A 115 5.98 5.45 12.81
CA THR A 115 5.00 6.50 13.12
C THR A 115 4.33 6.37 14.50
N GLN A 116 4.92 5.57 15.42
CA GLN A 116 4.34 5.27 16.75
C GLN A 116 4.02 6.52 17.58
N THR A 117 4.82 7.57 17.47
CA THR A 117 4.70 8.80 18.28
C THR A 117 4.13 9.97 17.50
N SER A 118 3.71 9.77 16.25
CA SER A 118 3.19 10.83 15.38
C SER A 118 1.74 11.14 15.72
N GLY A 119 1.39 12.43 15.68
CA GLY A 119 0.00 12.89 15.79
C GLY A 119 -0.79 12.55 14.53
N VAL A 120 -0.25 12.90 13.37
CA VAL A 120 -0.79 12.59 12.04
C VAL A 120 0.29 11.93 11.19
N ALA A 121 0.01 10.77 10.64
CA ALA A 121 0.93 10.11 9.72
C ALA A 121 0.21 9.62 8.46
N CYS A 122 0.91 9.73 7.32
CA CYS A 122 0.48 9.21 6.03
C CYS A 122 1.44 8.12 5.57
N LEU A 123 0.92 6.98 5.15
CA LEU A 123 1.68 5.98 4.41
C LEU A 123 1.38 6.13 2.92
N LEU A 124 2.43 6.19 2.11
CA LEU A 124 2.37 6.14 0.65
C LEU A 124 3.04 4.83 0.21
N TYR A 125 2.24 3.89 -0.28
CA TYR A 125 2.69 2.61 -0.80
C TYR A 125 2.90 2.73 -2.31
N LEU A 126 4.15 2.62 -2.74
CA LEU A 126 4.62 2.81 -4.10
C LEU A 126 5.13 1.49 -4.68
N ASP A 127 4.27 0.80 -5.42
CA ASP A 127 4.59 -0.48 -6.06
C ASP A 127 3.89 -0.56 -7.43
N GLN A 128 3.35 -1.73 -7.83
CA GLN A 128 2.52 -1.87 -9.03
C GLN A 128 1.29 -0.94 -9.00
N ASN A 129 0.76 -0.70 -7.81
CA ASN A 129 -0.31 0.27 -7.55
C ASN A 129 0.20 1.32 -6.57
N VAL A 130 -0.47 2.48 -6.56
CA VAL A 130 -0.22 3.56 -5.61
C VAL A 130 -1.42 3.67 -4.67
N THR A 131 -1.18 3.42 -3.39
CA THR A 131 -2.21 3.46 -2.36
C THR A 131 -1.59 3.86 -1.03
N GLY A 132 -2.35 3.84 0.06
CA GLY A 132 -1.77 4.16 1.35
C GLY A 132 -2.77 4.09 2.49
N GLY A 133 -2.44 4.80 3.55
CA GLY A 133 -3.27 4.91 4.73
C GLY A 133 -2.97 6.18 5.52
N VAL A 134 -3.90 6.58 6.35
CA VAL A 134 -3.77 7.73 7.26
C VAL A 134 -4.02 7.25 8.67
N THR A 135 -3.19 7.69 9.60
CA THR A 135 -3.41 7.45 11.04
C THR A 135 -3.39 8.75 11.81
N PHE A 136 -4.26 8.83 12.81
CA PHE A 136 -4.25 9.85 13.84
C PHE A 136 -3.82 9.19 15.16
N GLY A 137 -2.60 9.47 15.59
CA GLY A 137 -1.94 8.66 16.60
C GLY A 137 -1.88 7.19 16.14
N GLN A 138 -2.31 6.27 17.01
CA GLN A 138 -2.36 4.83 16.69
C GLN A 138 -3.68 4.38 16.07
N THR A 139 -4.55 5.33 15.65
CA THR A 139 -5.88 5.01 15.10
C THR A 139 -5.89 5.17 13.59
N LEU A 140 -6.26 4.11 12.88
CA LEU A 140 -6.44 4.17 11.42
C LEU A 140 -7.68 4.97 11.06
N TRP A 141 -7.52 5.96 10.20
CA TRP A 141 -8.64 6.66 9.59
C TRP A 141 -9.07 5.96 8.30
N LYS A 142 -10.21 5.30 8.35
CA LYS A 142 -10.76 4.57 7.19
C LYS A 142 -11.52 5.48 6.22
N GLY A 143 -12.01 6.63 6.70
CA GLY A 143 -12.92 7.53 5.98
C GLY A 143 -14.36 6.98 5.92
N GLY A 144 -15.31 7.86 5.63
CA GLY A 144 -16.74 7.50 5.55
C GLY A 144 -17.07 6.47 4.45
N ASN A 145 -16.29 6.50 3.35
CA ASN A 145 -16.42 5.59 2.21
C ASN A 145 -15.31 4.53 2.17
N ARG A 146 -14.51 4.39 3.24
CA ARG A 146 -13.34 3.51 3.32
C ARG A 146 -12.27 3.77 2.24
N LEU A 147 -12.19 5.01 1.75
CA LEU A 147 -11.29 5.45 0.68
C LEU A 147 -10.05 6.21 1.18
N ALA A 148 -9.90 6.38 2.50
CA ALA A 148 -8.72 7.07 3.02
C ALA A 148 -7.45 6.32 2.63
N GLY A 149 -6.52 7.04 1.99
CA GLY A 149 -5.30 6.46 1.44
C GLY A 149 -5.36 6.03 -0.03
N ALA A 150 -6.47 6.28 -0.75
CA ALA A 150 -6.57 6.01 -2.19
C ALA A 150 -5.80 7.04 -3.04
N TRP A 151 -4.56 7.33 -2.65
CA TRP A 151 -3.72 8.38 -3.24
C TRP A 151 -3.52 8.23 -4.75
N GLY A 152 -3.38 6.98 -5.21
CA GLY A 152 -3.14 6.67 -6.61
C GLY A 152 -4.20 7.20 -7.56
N HIS A 153 -5.43 7.40 -7.08
CA HIS A 153 -6.54 7.88 -7.91
C HIS A 153 -6.82 9.38 -7.77
N MET A 154 -5.97 10.11 -7.05
CA MET A 154 -5.92 11.57 -7.13
C MET A 154 -5.27 12.00 -8.46
N PRO A 155 -5.61 13.18 -9.00
CA PRO A 155 -4.91 13.72 -10.15
C PRO A 155 -3.46 14.05 -9.79
N LEU A 156 -2.54 13.93 -10.76
CA LEU A 156 -1.17 14.43 -10.59
C LEU A 156 -1.19 15.94 -10.40
N GLY A 157 -0.73 16.41 -9.25
CA GLY A 157 -0.67 17.83 -8.92
C GLY A 157 0.37 18.59 -9.77
N TRP A 158 0.08 19.86 -10.09
CA TRP A 158 0.98 20.75 -10.86
C TRP A 158 1.56 20.09 -12.11
N PRO A 159 0.73 19.53 -13.02
CA PRO A 159 1.23 18.82 -14.18
C PRO A 159 2.00 19.77 -15.10
N VAL A 160 3.13 19.29 -15.63
CA VAL A 160 3.90 20.00 -16.65
C VAL A 160 3.31 19.74 -18.04
N PRO A 161 3.66 20.51 -19.10
CA PRO A 161 2.97 20.46 -20.40
C PRO A 161 2.78 19.05 -20.99
N HIS A 162 3.78 18.18 -20.89
CA HIS A 162 3.71 16.81 -21.42
C HIS A 162 2.93 15.82 -20.52
N GLU A 163 2.47 16.25 -19.37
CA GLU A 163 1.62 15.50 -18.45
C GLU A 163 0.14 15.91 -18.52
N LEU A 164 -0.18 17.03 -19.20
CA LEU A 164 -1.52 17.61 -19.22
C LEU A 164 -2.57 16.71 -19.88
N ASP A 165 -2.18 15.98 -20.93
CA ASP A 165 -3.08 15.03 -21.60
C ASP A 165 -3.41 13.83 -20.70
N GLY A 166 -2.62 13.62 -19.64
CA GLY A 166 -2.77 12.54 -18.71
C GLY A 166 -2.41 11.17 -19.29
N ARG A 167 -2.58 10.15 -18.48
CA ARG A 167 -2.43 8.73 -18.84
C ARG A 167 -3.66 7.99 -18.38
N ASP A 168 -4.10 7.01 -19.14
CA ASP A 168 -5.23 6.16 -18.76
C ASP A 168 -4.91 5.39 -17.48
N CYS A 169 -5.88 5.36 -16.59
CA CYS A 169 -5.84 4.57 -15.37
C CYS A 169 -6.87 3.44 -15.44
N TRP A 170 -6.53 2.29 -14.88
CA TRP A 170 -7.44 1.16 -14.82
C TRP A 170 -8.78 1.47 -14.13
N CYS A 171 -8.84 2.51 -13.30
CA CYS A 171 -10.08 2.97 -12.68
C CYS A 171 -11.05 3.67 -13.65
N GLY A 172 -10.71 3.77 -14.93
CA GLY A 172 -11.51 4.40 -15.98
C GLY A 172 -11.36 5.92 -16.07
N ARG A 173 -10.43 6.52 -15.32
CA ARG A 173 -10.09 7.94 -15.39
C ARG A 173 -8.74 8.15 -16.02
N THR A 174 -8.46 9.39 -16.44
CA THR A 174 -7.18 9.82 -17.00
C THR A 174 -6.43 10.71 -16.02
N GLY A 175 -5.10 10.67 -16.01
CA GLY A 175 -4.25 11.56 -15.21
C GLY A 175 -4.16 11.21 -13.73
N CYS A 176 -4.54 9.99 -13.33
CA CYS A 176 -4.37 9.50 -11.97
C CYS A 176 -2.89 9.41 -11.60
N LEU A 177 -2.57 9.79 -10.38
CA LEU A 177 -1.21 9.76 -9.83
C LEU A 177 -0.52 8.39 -10.01
N GLU A 178 -1.29 7.29 -9.86
CA GLU A 178 -0.80 5.93 -10.04
C GLU A 178 -0.17 5.71 -11.42
N SER A 179 -0.74 6.26 -12.48
CA SER A 179 -0.20 6.08 -13.84
C SER A 179 1.16 6.76 -14.07
N PHE A 180 1.62 7.57 -13.09
CA PHE A 180 2.87 8.30 -13.16
C PHE A 180 3.93 7.85 -12.15
N ILE A 181 3.53 7.49 -10.93
CA ILE A 181 4.46 7.18 -9.82
C ILE A 181 4.39 5.74 -9.34
N SER A 182 3.64 4.86 -10.00
CA SER A 182 3.75 3.41 -9.78
C SER A 182 5.00 2.86 -10.50
N ALA A 183 5.38 1.62 -10.18
CA ALA A 183 6.45 0.93 -10.89
C ALA A 183 6.18 0.93 -12.40
N LYS A 184 4.95 0.59 -12.82
CA LYS A 184 4.53 0.64 -14.23
C LYS A 184 4.64 2.04 -14.86
N GLY A 185 4.35 3.09 -14.08
CA GLY A 185 4.47 4.46 -14.55
C GLY A 185 5.93 4.84 -14.87
N VAL A 186 6.86 4.44 -14.02
CA VAL A 186 8.31 4.64 -14.21
C VAL A 186 8.84 3.81 -15.39
N GLU A 187 8.44 2.55 -15.49
CA GLU A 187 8.80 1.64 -16.57
C GLU A 187 8.29 2.16 -17.93
N ALA A 188 7.07 2.73 -17.95
CA ALA A 188 6.50 3.35 -19.14
C ALA A 188 7.26 4.62 -19.58
N ASP A 189 7.77 5.44 -18.65
CA ASP A 189 8.61 6.59 -18.98
C ASP A 189 9.92 6.17 -19.65
N TYR A 190 10.56 5.13 -19.13
CA TYR A 190 11.81 4.61 -19.71
C TYR A 190 11.56 4.00 -21.09
N LEU A 191 10.52 3.17 -21.22
CA LEU A 191 10.13 2.56 -22.50
C LEU A 191 9.83 3.63 -23.57
N ALA A 192 9.08 4.67 -23.22
CA ALA A 192 8.77 5.76 -24.15
C ALA A 192 10.00 6.54 -24.61
N SER A 193 11.04 6.59 -23.79
CA SER A 193 12.27 7.33 -24.08
C SER A 193 13.33 6.52 -24.84
N THR A 194 13.30 5.19 -24.75
CA THR A 194 14.37 4.30 -25.25
C THR A 194 13.89 3.18 -26.17
N GLU A 195 12.56 2.97 -26.27
CA GLU A 195 11.94 1.81 -26.90
C GLU A 195 12.36 0.45 -26.28
N THR A 196 13.01 0.48 -25.10
CA THR A 196 13.49 -0.69 -24.38
C THR A 196 12.70 -0.84 -23.08
N ALA A 197 12.17 -2.03 -22.84
CA ALA A 197 11.47 -2.34 -21.59
C ALA A 197 12.48 -2.75 -20.52
N LEU A 198 12.53 -2.00 -19.41
CA LEU A 198 13.25 -2.33 -18.19
C LEU A 198 12.32 -2.22 -16.98
N THR A 199 12.54 -3.07 -16.00
CA THR A 199 11.92 -2.96 -14.67
C THR A 199 12.51 -1.79 -13.89
N VAL A 200 11.81 -1.29 -12.87
CA VAL A 200 12.32 -0.21 -12.00
C VAL A 200 13.70 -0.53 -11.44
N ASP A 201 13.93 -1.78 -11.01
CA ASP A 201 15.21 -2.18 -10.44
C ASP A 201 16.35 -2.13 -11.49
N GLU A 202 16.05 -2.53 -12.74
CA GLU A 202 17.00 -2.42 -13.87
C GLU A 202 17.22 -0.97 -14.25
N ILE A 203 16.20 -0.11 -14.23
CA ILE A 203 16.34 1.34 -14.46
C ILE A 203 17.24 1.97 -13.39
N ALA A 204 17.02 1.63 -12.10
CA ALA A 204 17.84 2.11 -11.00
C ALA A 204 19.30 1.65 -11.14
N LYS A 205 19.50 0.40 -11.57
CA LYS A 205 20.84 -0.14 -11.85
C LYS A 205 21.49 0.57 -13.04
N ALA A 206 20.78 0.79 -14.13
CA ALA A 206 21.30 1.51 -15.31
C ALA A 206 21.70 2.94 -14.94
N ALA A 207 20.88 3.66 -14.18
CA ALA A 207 21.21 5.00 -13.69
C ALA A 207 22.49 5.01 -12.85
N SER A 208 22.70 4.00 -11.98
CA SER A 208 23.93 3.86 -11.21
C SER A 208 25.18 3.58 -12.07
N GLN A 209 24.98 3.15 -13.31
CA GLN A 209 26.00 2.91 -14.32
C GLN A 209 26.16 4.07 -15.32
N ASN A 210 25.63 5.25 -14.97
CA ASN A 210 25.67 6.48 -15.76
C ASN A 210 24.80 6.46 -17.03
N ASP A 211 23.75 5.65 -17.10
CA ASP A 211 22.72 5.80 -18.12
C ASP A 211 21.95 7.10 -17.89
N ILE A 212 22.10 8.05 -18.80
CA ILE A 212 21.55 9.40 -18.70
C ILE A 212 20.01 9.36 -18.78
N VAL A 213 19.45 8.46 -19.58
CA VAL A 213 17.98 8.35 -19.74
C VAL A 213 17.38 7.77 -18.48
N ALA A 214 17.97 6.69 -17.94
CA ALA A 214 17.55 6.11 -16.67
C ALA A 214 17.60 7.13 -15.52
N GLU A 215 18.69 7.91 -15.42
CA GLU A 215 18.81 8.97 -14.43
C GLU A 215 17.75 10.05 -14.61
N SER A 216 17.45 10.47 -15.86
CA SER A 216 16.41 11.45 -16.16
C SER A 216 15.02 10.94 -15.74
N VAL A 217 14.69 9.69 -16.03
CA VAL A 217 13.41 9.07 -15.61
C VAL A 217 13.28 9.06 -14.09
N LEU A 218 14.34 8.71 -13.36
CA LEU A 218 14.32 8.73 -11.90
C LEU A 218 14.25 10.16 -11.33
N GLN A 219 14.80 11.17 -12.00
CA GLN A 219 14.63 12.58 -11.61
C GLN A 219 13.18 13.06 -11.79
N VAL A 220 12.52 12.61 -12.85
CA VAL A 220 11.08 12.86 -13.06
C VAL A 220 10.26 12.19 -11.97
N LEU A 221 10.59 10.95 -11.58
CA LEU A 221 9.94 10.27 -10.45
C LEU A 221 10.12 11.06 -9.14
N ASP A 222 11.35 11.54 -8.83
CA ASP A 222 11.62 12.36 -7.64
C ASP A 222 10.71 13.60 -7.59
N ASP A 223 10.51 14.27 -8.72
CA ASP A 223 9.65 15.45 -8.81
C ASP A 223 8.17 15.10 -8.62
N ARG A 224 7.69 14.06 -9.29
CA ARG A 224 6.29 13.62 -9.20
C ARG A 224 5.92 13.14 -7.79
N VAL A 225 6.81 12.39 -7.12
CA VAL A 225 6.62 12.00 -5.71
C VAL A 225 6.70 13.23 -4.81
N GLY A 226 7.56 14.19 -5.13
CA GLY A 226 7.62 15.50 -4.45
C GLY A 226 6.30 16.25 -4.49
N ARG A 227 5.68 16.34 -5.68
CA ARG A 227 4.35 16.95 -5.87
C ARG A 227 3.25 16.17 -5.14
N ALA A 228 3.25 14.84 -5.25
CA ALA A 228 2.29 13.99 -4.58
C ALA A 228 2.33 14.15 -3.06
N THR A 229 3.53 14.13 -2.46
CA THR A 229 3.70 14.29 -1.02
C THR A 229 3.42 15.72 -0.57
N ALA A 230 3.72 16.74 -1.37
CA ALA A 230 3.35 18.12 -1.09
C ALA A 230 1.81 18.31 -1.07
N MET A 231 1.05 17.58 -1.89
CA MET A 231 -0.42 17.58 -1.80
C MET A 231 -0.88 17.03 -0.44
N LEU A 232 -0.25 15.95 0.05
CA LEU A 232 -0.58 15.39 1.36
C LEU A 232 -0.25 16.38 2.48
N ILE A 233 0.89 17.07 2.38
CA ILE A 233 1.28 18.12 3.34
C ILE A 233 0.24 19.26 3.34
N ASN A 234 -0.14 19.76 2.17
CA ASN A 234 -1.12 20.86 2.08
C ASN A 234 -2.53 20.47 2.58
N MET A 235 -2.90 19.18 2.53
CA MET A 235 -4.23 18.72 2.94
C MET A 235 -4.31 18.26 4.40
N LEU A 236 -3.26 17.64 4.91
CA LEU A 236 -3.31 16.92 6.19
C LEU A 236 -2.25 17.41 7.18
N ASP A 237 -1.25 18.15 6.72
CA ASP A 237 -0.09 18.62 7.51
C ASP A 237 0.48 17.53 8.44
N PRO A 238 0.88 16.35 7.87
CA PRO A 238 1.29 15.23 8.67
C PRO A 238 2.68 15.45 9.28
N ASP A 239 2.91 14.89 10.47
CA ASP A 239 4.24 14.87 11.08
C ASP A 239 5.21 14.02 10.24
N ILE A 240 4.70 12.89 9.73
CA ILE A 240 5.50 11.91 9.00
C ILE A 240 4.75 11.42 7.76
N ILE A 241 5.45 11.33 6.63
CA ILE A 241 5.06 10.54 5.47
C ILE A 241 6.00 9.35 5.39
N THR A 242 5.44 8.15 5.42
CA THR A 242 6.20 6.90 5.31
C THR A 242 6.08 6.36 3.90
N LEU A 243 7.20 6.04 3.25
CA LEU A 243 7.20 5.33 1.97
C LEU A 243 7.36 3.83 2.19
N ALA A 244 6.56 3.04 1.50
CA ALA A 244 6.60 1.58 1.47
C ALA A 244 6.43 1.06 0.03
N GLY A 245 6.58 -0.24 -0.19
CA GLY A 245 6.56 -0.86 -1.52
C GLY A 245 7.90 -0.80 -2.24
N ARG A 246 7.95 -1.32 -3.47
CA ARG A 246 9.19 -1.49 -4.25
C ARG A 246 9.98 -0.19 -4.42
N LEU A 247 9.32 0.91 -4.80
CA LEU A 247 10.00 2.18 -5.05
C LEU A 247 10.56 2.81 -3.77
N ALA A 248 10.07 2.42 -2.60
CA ALA A 248 10.63 2.89 -1.33
C ALA A 248 12.07 2.40 -1.07
N SER A 249 12.57 1.43 -1.85
CA SER A 249 13.99 1.01 -1.83
C SER A 249 14.93 2.06 -2.42
N LEU A 250 14.43 3.00 -3.22
CA LEU A 250 15.22 4.04 -3.87
C LEU A 250 15.62 5.12 -2.87
N ASP A 251 16.86 5.07 -2.34
CA ASP A 251 17.38 6.03 -1.36
C ASP A 251 17.27 7.49 -1.81
N ARG A 252 17.34 7.72 -3.12
CA ARG A 252 17.22 9.05 -3.73
C ARG A 252 15.93 9.78 -3.37
N LEU A 253 14.81 9.04 -3.17
CA LEU A 253 13.53 9.64 -2.81
C LEU A 253 13.59 10.38 -1.48
N TYR A 254 14.29 9.83 -0.49
CA TYR A 254 14.40 10.45 0.85
C TYR A 254 15.27 11.70 0.86
N ILE A 255 16.15 11.84 -0.15
CA ILE A 255 17.03 12.99 -0.31
C ILE A 255 16.38 14.06 -1.19
N ASN A 256 15.81 13.65 -2.33
CA ASN A 256 15.38 14.59 -3.38
C ASN A 256 13.95 15.06 -3.18
N VAL A 257 13.03 14.21 -2.73
CA VAL A 257 11.60 14.55 -2.56
C VAL A 257 11.41 15.72 -1.58
N PRO A 258 11.99 15.73 -0.37
CA PRO A 258 11.82 16.89 0.54
C PRO A 258 12.36 18.19 -0.03
N ARG A 259 13.36 18.15 -0.91
CA ARG A 259 13.90 19.35 -1.57
C ARG A 259 12.94 19.96 -2.59
N LYS A 260 11.92 19.23 -3.03
CA LYS A 260 10.88 19.72 -3.94
C LYS A 260 9.76 20.45 -3.20
N TRP A 261 9.50 20.13 -1.94
CA TRP A 261 8.38 20.66 -1.16
C TRP A 261 8.29 22.19 -1.12
N PRO A 262 9.40 22.97 -1.01
CA PRO A 262 9.31 24.41 -1.03
C PRO A 262 8.62 25.01 -2.27
N GLY A 263 8.68 24.31 -3.40
CA GLY A 263 8.01 24.74 -4.64
C GLY A 263 6.51 24.45 -4.69
N TYR A 264 6.01 23.57 -3.81
CA TYR A 264 4.65 23.02 -3.90
C TYR A 264 3.84 23.14 -2.60
N THR A 265 4.47 23.37 -1.46
CA THR A 265 3.75 23.58 -0.20
C THR A 265 3.38 25.06 -0.03
N PHE A 266 2.22 25.31 0.59
CA PHE A 266 1.65 26.64 0.74
C PHE A 266 2.63 27.66 1.39
N THR A 267 3.36 27.24 2.40
CA THR A 267 4.30 28.12 3.12
C THR A 267 5.72 28.11 2.56
N GLY A 268 6.02 27.25 1.57
CA GLY A 268 7.39 26.99 1.12
C GLY A 268 8.28 26.32 2.17
N LYS A 269 7.71 25.89 3.29
CA LYS A 269 8.40 25.19 4.38
C LYS A 269 7.50 24.09 4.92
N SER A 270 8.08 22.96 5.30
CA SER A 270 7.39 21.87 5.99
C SER A 270 8.29 21.26 7.04
N ALA A 271 7.72 20.95 8.20
CA ALA A 271 8.36 20.18 9.25
C ALA A 271 8.10 18.68 9.11
N THR A 272 7.33 18.28 8.12
CA THR A 272 7.02 16.87 7.82
C THR A 272 8.32 16.10 7.54
N HIS A 273 8.44 14.91 8.10
CA HIS A 273 9.53 13.99 7.81
C HIS A 273 9.12 12.97 6.74
N LEU A 274 9.99 12.73 5.77
CA LEU A 274 9.84 11.62 4.82
C LEU A 274 10.75 10.47 5.28
N VAL A 275 10.15 9.33 5.60
CA VAL A 275 10.90 8.20 6.16
C VAL A 275 10.55 6.89 5.44
N ARG A 276 11.47 5.92 5.53
CA ARG A 276 11.20 4.56 5.07
C ARG A 276 10.35 3.83 6.11
N ALA A 277 9.42 2.98 5.64
CA ALA A 277 8.72 2.06 6.52
C ALA A 277 9.68 1.17 7.30
N ALA A 278 9.38 0.93 8.56
CA ALA A 278 10.28 0.21 9.48
C ALA A 278 10.35 -1.29 9.19
N ARG A 279 9.34 -1.85 8.51
CA ARG A 279 9.23 -3.28 8.20
C ARG A 279 8.92 -3.47 6.72
N GLY A 280 9.22 -4.66 6.16
CA GLY A 280 8.83 -5.05 4.81
C GLY A 280 7.33 -5.36 4.69
N ASP A 281 6.92 -5.95 3.57
CA ASP A 281 5.50 -6.19 3.24
C ASP A 281 4.76 -7.12 4.20
N ASP A 282 5.46 -7.88 5.04
CA ASP A 282 4.88 -8.63 6.16
C ASP A 282 4.24 -7.72 7.24
N ALA A 283 4.52 -6.40 7.22
CA ALA A 283 3.78 -5.39 7.97
C ALA A 283 2.28 -5.38 7.64
N ILE A 284 1.89 -5.74 6.41
CA ILE A 284 0.50 -5.87 6.00
C ILE A 284 -0.22 -6.92 6.83
N LEU A 285 0.39 -8.10 6.94
CA LEU A 285 -0.15 -9.21 7.74
C LEU A 285 -0.19 -8.87 9.23
N ALA A 286 0.87 -8.25 9.75
CA ALA A 286 0.93 -7.79 11.13
C ALA A 286 -0.15 -6.72 11.41
N GLY A 287 -0.35 -5.78 10.50
CA GLY A 287 -1.40 -4.77 10.57
C GLY A 287 -2.81 -5.37 10.55
N ALA A 288 -3.03 -6.45 9.79
CA ALA A 288 -4.29 -7.19 9.83
C ALA A 288 -4.54 -7.81 11.22
N CYS A 289 -3.51 -8.36 11.88
CA CYS A 289 -3.63 -8.83 13.26
C CYS A 289 -4.04 -7.71 14.22
N ILE A 290 -3.42 -6.53 14.08
CA ILE A 290 -3.74 -5.35 14.92
C ILE A 290 -5.18 -4.90 14.66
N HIS A 291 -5.58 -4.82 13.38
CA HIS A 291 -6.93 -4.44 12.98
C HIS A 291 -7.99 -5.37 13.56
N ALA A 292 -7.75 -6.69 13.54
CA ALA A 292 -8.64 -7.66 14.14
C ALA A 292 -8.88 -7.40 15.63
N LYS A 293 -7.85 -6.96 16.36
CA LYS A 293 -7.95 -6.63 17.78
C LYS A 293 -8.78 -5.37 18.05
N MET A 294 -8.78 -4.42 17.11
CA MET A 294 -9.49 -3.14 17.23
C MET A 294 -10.96 -3.22 16.81
N ALA A 295 -11.36 -4.24 16.05
CA ALA A 295 -12.70 -4.41 15.49
C ALA A 295 -13.75 -4.93 16.52
N ARG A 296 -13.41 -4.90 17.82
CA ARG A 296 -14.30 -5.29 18.93
C ARG A 296 -15.20 -4.15 19.39
#